data_38e4956072524f05fb93b128c4959a71
#
_entry.id   38e4956072524f05fb93b128c4959a71
#
_cell.length_a   1.000
_cell.length_b   1.000
_cell.length_c   1.000
_cell.angle_alpha   90.00
_cell.angle_beta   90.00
_cell.angle_gamma   90.00
#
_symmetry.space_group_name_H-M   'P 1'
#
loop_
_entity.id
_entity.type
_entity.pdbx_description
1 polymer ?
#
loop_
_entity_poly.entity_id
_entity_poly.type
_entity_poly.pdbx_seq_one_letter_code
_entity_poly.pdbx_strand_id
1 'polypeptide(L)'
;MSAGLDDAQRASLEGFIAQAAGARSAAVTQSQLLSGGAIQENWRLDVQLDGGPLEGDLSAVLRCDSPSAGVATSHGRAQEFALLKAAHAAGVTVPEPLWLCEDRAVFGRPFFVMRRVAGTAAAHRIVKDPALGGDRVRLAEQLGRELARIHSIRPPRADLAFLQRPELSPPAWLVARARRWLDGHDTPHPVLEWGLRWLERHAPPAGELTLCHRDYRSGNYMVDGQGLTGILDWEFAGWSDPLEDIGWFCAKCWRFGRNELEAGGIGAREDFYRGYEAESGRRIERDRVRYWEVMAHVNWALISIQQAQRHVSGEESSLLLALTAHITPELELELLHMTRGDEVSNHA
;
A
#
# COMPACT_ATOMS: atom_id res chain seq x y z
N MET A 1 16.26 -22.82 -6.75
CA MET A 1 16.08 -22.50 -8.18
C MET A 1 14.72 -21.81 -8.27
N SER A 2 14.68 -20.54 -8.72
CA SER A 2 13.42 -19.81 -8.93
C SER A 2 12.62 -20.55 -10.00
N ALA A 3 11.35 -20.86 -9.72
CA ALA A 3 10.44 -21.48 -10.69
C ALA A 3 10.29 -20.53 -11.89
N GLY A 4 10.61 -21.00 -13.08
CA GLY A 4 10.29 -20.33 -14.35
C GLY A 4 8.89 -20.70 -14.81
N LEU A 5 8.36 -19.98 -15.80
CA LEU A 5 7.14 -20.36 -16.50
C LEU A 5 7.37 -21.69 -17.23
N ASP A 6 6.36 -22.57 -17.21
CA ASP A 6 6.36 -23.73 -18.09
C ASP A 6 6.12 -23.33 -19.55
N ASP A 7 6.40 -24.22 -20.49
CA ASP A 7 6.34 -23.91 -21.93
C ASP A 7 4.92 -23.55 -22.39
N ALA A 8 3.88 -24.16 -21.82
CA ALA A 8 2.48 -23.91 -22.18
C ALA A 8 2.03 -22.53 -21.66
N GLN A 9 2.37 -22.21 -20.41
CA GLN A 9 2.12 -20.89 -19.82
C GLN A 9 2.86 -19.79 -20.60
N ARG A 10 4.11 -20.04 -20.98
CA ARG A 10 4.91 -19.10 -21.77
C ARG A 10 4.24 -18.82 -23.13
N ALA A 11 3.88 -19.85 -23.87
CA ALA A 11 3.25 -19.70 -25.19
C ALA A 11 1.91 -18.96 -25.12
N SER A 12 1.06 -19.28 -24.14
CA SER A 12 -0.21 -18.58 -23.90
C SER A 12 0.00 -17.10 -23.57
N LEU A 13 0.98 -16.81 -22.72
CA LEU A 13 1.31 -15.43 -22.31
C LEU A 13 1.87 -14.63 -23.47
N GLU A 14 2.74 -15.21 -24.30
CA GLU A 14 3.28 -14.58 -25.52
C GLU A 14 2.17 -14.24 -26.51
N GLY A 15 1.22 -15.15 -26.73
CA GLY A 15 0.04 -14.90 -27.55
C GLY A 15 -0.81 -13.74 -27.03
N PHE A 16 -1.09 -13.71 -25.73
CA PHE A 16 -1.81 -12.61 -25.10
C PHE A 16 -1.06 -11.28 -25.24
N ILE A 17 0.24 -11.25 -24.94
CA ILE A 17 1.05 -10.04 -25.01
C ILE A 17 1.09 -9.49 -26.44
N ALA A 18 1.31 -10.35 -27.45
CA ALA A 18 1.33 -9.95 -28.84
C ALA A 18 -0.01 -9.28 -29.25
N GLN A 19 -1.12 -9.90 -28.89
CA GLN A 19 -2.45 -9.35 -29.17
C GLN A 19 -2.70 -8.02 -28.47
N ALA A 20 -2.39 -7.94 -27.16
CA ALA A 20 -2.62 -6.75 -26.34
C ALA A 20 -1.72 -5.58 -26.74
N ALA A 21 -0.48 -5.86 -27.18
CA ALA A 21 0.46 -4.86 -27.70
C ALA A 21 0.19 -4.44 -29.14
N GLY A 22 -0.71 -5.11 -29.87
CA GLY A 22 -0.86 -4.93 -31.32
C GLY A 22 0.38 -5.32 -32.12
N ALA A 23 1.20 -6.23 -31.60
CA ALA A 23 2.42 -6.71 -32.22
C ALA A 23 2.15 -7.94 -33.10
N ARG A 24 3.03 -8.25 -34.05
CA ARG A 24 2.98 -9.47 -34.85
C ARG A 24 3.29 -10.71 -34.01
N SER A 25 4.28 -10.56 -33.13
CA SER A 25 4.65 -11.60 -32.17
C SER A 25 5.27 -11.00 -30.91
N ALA A 26 5.26 -11.79 -29.83
CA ALA A 26 5.96 -11.51 -28.59
C ALA A 26 6.74 -12.74 -28.18
N ALA A 27 7.96 -12.57 -27.66
CA ALA A 27 8.77 -13.63 -27.10
C ALA A 27 9.22 -13.27 -25.69
N VAL A 28 8.86 -14.09 -24.69
CA VAL A 28 9.32 -13.95 -23.30
C VAL A 28 10.74 -14.53 -23.22
N THR A 29 11.73 -13.66 -23.26
CA THR A 29 13.15 -14.04 -23.24
C THR A 29 13.65 -14.42 -21.85
N GLN A 30 13.07 -13.80 -20.80
CA GLN A 30 13.33 -14.14 -19.39
C GLN A 30 12.07 -14.02 -18.57
N SER A 31 11.90 -14.96 -17.62
CA SER A 31 10.84 -14.91 -16.59
C SER A 31 11.40 -15.34 -15.25
N GLN A 32 11.04 -14.62 -14.19
CA GLN A 32 11.47 -14.91 -12.83
C GLN A 32 10.39 -14.51 -11.82
N LEU A 33 10.01 -15.43 -10.95
CA LEU A 33 9.16 -15.10 -9.80
C LEU A 33 9.97 -14.21 -8.83
N LEU A 34 9.43 -13.03 -8.52
CA LEU A 34 10.04 -12.11 -7.55
C LEU A 34 9.66 -12.53 -6.14
N SER A 35 10.64 -12.54 -5.24
CA SER A 35 10.39 -12.75 -3.81
C SER A 35 9.85 -11.47 -3.17
N GLY A 36 8.87 -11.57 -2.27
CA GLY A 36 8.45 -10.47 -1.42
C GLY A 36 6.97 -10.09 -1.42
N GLY A 37 6.08 -10.83 -2.11
CA GLY A 37 4.63 -10.65 -1.96
C GLY A 37 4.06 -11.71 -1.00
N ALA A 38 3.42 -11.29 0.10
CA ALA A 38 2.76 -12.24 1.01
C ALA A 38 1.45 -12.80 0.44
N ILE A 39 0.78 -12.02 -0.40
CA ILE A 39 -0.59 -12.30 -0.89
C ILE A 39 -0.60 -12.43 -2.42
N GLN A 40 0.39 -11.86 -3.10
CA GLN A 40 0.45 -11.72 -4.55
C GLN A 40 1.73 -12.31 -5.12
N GLU A 41 1.66 -12.86 -6.32
CA GLU A 41 2.82 -13.23 -7.10
C GLU A 41 3.14 -12.14 -8.13
N ASN A 42 4.42 -11.76 -8.16
CA ASN A 42 4.95 -10.83 -9.14
C ASN A 42 6.01 -11.56 -9.98
N TRP A 43 5.83 -11.58 -11.30
CA TRP A 43 6.75 -12.18 -12.23
C TRP A 43 7.49 -11.09 -13.02
N ARG A 44 8.79 -11.02 -12.86
CA ARG A 44 9.64 -10.27 -13.77
C ARG A 44 9.59 -10.91 -15.14
N LEU A 45 9.34 -10.10 -16.17
CA LEU A 45 9.35 -10.51 -17.56
C LEU A 45 10.28 -9.59 -18.36
N ASP A 46 11.11 -10.16 -19.22
CA ASP A 46 11.79 -9.47 -20.30
C ASP A 46 11.19 -10.02 -21.60
N VAL A 47 10.61 -9.15 -22.44
CA VAL A 47 9.81 -9.52 -23.61
C VAL A 47 10.38 -8.81 -24.83
N GLN A 48 10.57 -9.54 -25.94
CA GLN A 48 10.87 -8.99 -27.25
C GLN A 48 9.58 -8.90 -28.05
N LEU A 49 9.23 -7.70 -28.53
CA LEU A 49 8.06 -7.45 -29.37
C LEU A 49 8.47 -7.19 -30.81
N ASP A 50 7.82 -7.87 -31.74
CA ASP A 50 7.97 -7.66 -33.17
C ASP A 50 6.77 -6.92 -33.72
N GLY A 51 6.98 -5.66 -34.15
CA GLY A 51 5.92 -4.75 -34.61
C GLY A 51 5.08 -4.16 -33.49
N GLY A 52 4.15 -3.29 -33.90
CA GLY A 52 3.26 -2.57 -32.99
C GLY A 52 3.89 -1.35 -32.32
N PRO A 53 3.09 -0.60 -31.53
CA PRO A 53 3.53 0.65 -30.90
C PRO A 53 4.67 0.48 -29.87
N LEU A 54 4.87 -0.73 -29.34
CA LEU A 54 5.88 -1.06 -28.34
C LEU A 54 6.98 -1.97 -28.91
N GLU A 55 7.23 -1.95 -30.23
CA GLU A 55 8.27 -2.74 -30.89
C GLU A 55 9.62 -2.63 -30.17
N GLY A 56 10.30 -3.75 -29.95
CA GLY A 56 11.59 -3.85 -29.28
C GLY A 56 11.52 -4.54 -27.91
N ASP A 57 12.48 -4.22 -27.07
CA ASP A 57 12.61 -4.80 -25.73
C ASP A 57 11.66 -4.15 -24.74
N LEU A 58 10.85 -4.94 -24.08
CA LEU A 58 9.96 -4.52 -23.01
C LEU A 58 10.33 -5.22 -21.70
N SER A 59 10.77 -4.44 -20.73
CA SER A 59 10.89 -4.91 -19.34
C SER A 59 9.57 -4.70 -18.60
N ALA A 60 8.97 -5.79 -18.11
CA ALA A 60 7.63 -5.78 -17.50
C ALA A 60 7.59 -6.55 -16.17
N VAL A 61 6.51 -6.36 -15.44
CA VAL A 61 6.10 -7.19 -14.31
C VAL A 61 4.67 -7.64 -14.55
N LEU A 62 4.44 -8.96 -14.45
CA LEU A 62 3.10 -9.55 -14.39
C LEU A 62 2.75 -9.73 -12.92
N ARG A 63 1.60 -9.20 -12.49
CA ARG A 63 1.06 -9.34 -11.14
C ARG A 63 -0.21 -10.16 -11.16
N CYS A 64 -0.26 -11.23 -10.36
CA CYS A 64 -1.41 -12.12 -10.24
C CYS A 64 -1.64 -12.55 -8.78
N ASP A 65 -2.78 -13.16 -8.51
CA ASP A 65 -3.08 -13.70 -7.18
C ASP A 65 -2.12 -14.84 -6.84
N SER A 66 -1.73 -14.94 -5.56
CA SER A 66 -1.05 -16.12 -5.03
C SER A 66 -2.01 -17.30 -4.98
N PRO A 67 -1.53 -18.56 -5.08
CA PRO A 67 -2.33 -19.74 -4.79
C PRO A 67 -2.85 -19.83 -3.36
N SER A 68 -2.19 -19.14 -2.40
CA SER A 68 -2.65 -19.05 -1.02
C SER A 68 -3.87 -18.13 -0.92
N ALA A 69 -4.73 -18.38 0.09
CA ALA A 69 -5.93 -17.58 0.32
C ALA A 69 -5.58 -16.10 0.49
N GLY A 70 -6.22 -15.24 -0.31
CA GLY A 70 -6.05 -13.79 -0.23
C GLY A 70 -6.64 -13.22 1.06
N VAL A 71 -6.31 -11.96 1.37
CA VAL A 71 -6.97 -11.21 2.44
C VAL A 71 -8.32 -10.72 1.94
N ALA A 72 -9.38 -10.99 2.70
CA ALA A 72 -10.78 -10.69 2.30
C ALA A 72 -11.05 -9.21 1.97
N THR A 73 -10.16 -8.31 2.38
CA THR A 73 -10.28 -6.84 2.16
C THR A 73 -9.45 -6.34 0.99
N SER A 74 -8.65 -7.18 0.33
CA SER A 74 -7.85 -6.78 -0.83
C SER A 74 -8.67 -6.77 -2.12
N HIS A 75 -8.35 -5.82 -3.01
CA HIS A 75 -8.94 -5.74 -4.34
C HIS A 75 -8.47 -6.88 -5.24
N GLY A 76 -9.35 -7.34 -6.12
CA GLY A 76 -8.98 -8.23 -7.22
C GLY A 76 -8.13 -7.52 -8.28
N ARG A 77 -7.51 -8.30 -9.17
CA ARG A 77 -6.54 -7.78 -10.15
C ARG A 77 -7.10 -6.72 -11.09
N ALA A 78 -8.36 -6.89 -11.54
CA ALA A 78 -9.02 -5.89 -12.38
C ALA A 78 -9.23 -4.54 -11.66
N GLN A 79 -9.60 -4.60 -10.38
CA GLN A 79 -9.80 -3.42 -9.54
C GLN A 79 -8.47 -2.72 -9.25
N GLU A 80 -7.43 -3.48 -8.89
CA GLU A 80 -6.09 -2.92 -8.66
C GLU A 80 -5.52 -2.30 -9.95
N PHE A 81 -5.73 -2.91 -11.11
CA PHE A 81 -5.34 -2.34 -12.40
C PHE A 81 -6.07 -1.03 -12.70
N ALA A 82 -7.38 -0.94 -12.40
CA ALA A 82 -8.14 0.30 -12.54
C ALA A 82 -7.63 1.41 -11.62
N LEU A 83 -7.26 1.09 -10.38
CA LEU A 83 -6.64 2.02 -9.43
C LEU A 83 -5.28 2.51 -9.94
N LEU A 84 -4.44 1.59 -10.40
CA LEU A 84 -3.14 1.93 -10.98
C LEU A 84 -3.27 2.85 -12.21
N LYS A 85 -4.27 2.59 -13.09
CA LYS A 85 -4.58 3.46 -14.23
C LYS A 85 -5.04 4.86 -13.78
N ALA A 86 -5.91 4.93 -12.79
CA ALA A 86 -6.39 6.20 -12.26
C ALA A 86 -5.24 7.03 -11.64
N ALA A 87 -4.35 6.39 -10.89
CA ALA A 87 -3.17 7.01 -10.32
C ALA A 87 -2.19 7.49 -11.41
N HIS A 88 -1.90 6.65 -12.42
CA HIS A 88 -1.06 7.02 -13.55
C HIS A 88 -1.63 8.22 -14.32
N ALA A 89 -2.93 8.23 -14.58
CA ALA A 89 -3.61 9.35 -15.25
C ALA A 89 -3.61 10.65 -14.43
N ALA A 90 -3.54 10.55 -13.08
CA ALA A 90 -3.40 11.70 -12.19
C ALA A 90 -1.94 12.19 -12.07
N GLY A 91 -1.00 11.60 -12.79
CA GLY A 91 0.41 11.97 -12.78
C GLY A 91 1.18 11.45 -11.57
N VAL A 92 0.65 10.45 -10.86
CA VAL A 92 1.38 9.76 -9.80
C VAL A 92 2.50 8.92 -10.41
N THR A 93 3.69 8.98 -9.83
CA THR A 93 4.81 8.13 -10.21
C THR A 93 4.51 6.68 -9.83
N VAL A 94 4.00 5.91 -10.78
CA VAL A 94 3.65 4.49 -10.64
C VAL A 94 4.23 3.70 -11.82
N PRO A 95 4.40 2.38 -11.71
CA PRO A 95 4.64 1.53 -12.87
C PRO A 95 3.53 1.76 -13.92
N GLU A 96 3.91 2.02 -15.18
CA GLU A 96 2.94 2.22 -16.26
C GLU A 96 2.05 0.98 -16.41
N PRO A 97 0.72 1.08 -16.25
CA PRO A 97 -0.20 -0.02 -16.44
C PRO A 97 -0.34 -0.33 -17.94
N LEU A 98 0.02 -1.55 -18.34
CA LEU A 98 0.01 -1.93 -19.75
C LEU A 98 -1.27 -2.68 -20.12
N TRP A 99 -1.48 -3.88 -19.58
CA TRP A 99 -2.57 -4.76 -19.98
C TRP A 99 -3.16 -5.52 -18.80
N LEU A 100 -4.48 -5.71 -18.84
CA LEU A 100 -5.24 -6.58 -17.92
C LEU A 100 -5.69 -7.83 -18.68
N CYS A 101 -5.57 -8.98 -18.04
CA CYS A 101 -6.11 -10.25 -18.52
C CYS A 101 -6.97 -10.89 -17.43
N GLU A 102 -8.27 -11.05 -17.71
CA GLU A 102 -9.20 -11.73 -16.83
C GLU A 102 -9.47 -13.18 -17.29
N ASP A 103 -9.00 -13.54 -18.50
CA ASP A 103 -9.12 -14.89 -19.02
C ASP A 103 -8.15 -15.84 -18.31
N ARG A 104 -8.73 -16.73 -17.52
CA ARG A 104 -7.98 -17.74 -16.78
C ARG A 104 -7.30 -18.80 -17.69
N ALA A 105 -7.72 -18.92 -18.95
CA ALA A 105 -7.08 -19.85 -19.88
C ALA A 105 -5.65 -19.45 -20.22
N VAL A 106 -5.31 -18.15 -20.11
CA VAL A 106 -3.98 -17.63 -20.44
C VAL A 106 -2.94 -17.99 -19.37
N PHE A 107 -3.28 -17.81 -18.07
CA PHE A 107 -2.31 -17.95 -16.98
C PHE A 107 -2.85 -18.71 -15.75
N GLY A 108 -4.00 -19.38 -15.87
CA GLY A 108 -4.68 -20.07 -14.78
C GLY A 108 -5.44 -19.16 -13.82
N ARG A 109 -5.18 -17.85 -13.83
CA ARG A 109 -5.74 -16.83 -12.94
C ARG A 109 -5.70 -15.45 -13.59
N PRO A 110 -6.55 -14.49 -13.16
CA PRO A 110 -6.48 -13.11 -13.61
C PRO A 110 -5.13 -12.49 -13.26
N PHE A 111 -4.64 -11.65 -14.16
CA PHE A 111 -3.39 -10.90 -13.96
C PHE A 111 -3.42 -9.56 -14.69
N PHE A 112 -2.50 -8.68 -14.34
CA PHE A 112 -2.18 -7.54 -15.16
C PHE A 112 -0.67 -7.43 -15.39
N VAL A 113 -0.31 -6.71 -16.44
CA VAL A 113 1.07 -6.42 -16.82
C VAL A 113 1.30 -4.93 -16.68
N MET A 114 2.41 -4.57 -16.06
CA MET A 114 2.87 -3.19 -15.91
C MET A 114 4.34 -3.09 -16.33
N ARG A 115 4.78 -1.90 -16.73
CA ARG A 115 6.21 -1.66 -17.03
C ARG A 115 7.04 -1.83 -15.75
N ARG A 116 8.15 -2.53 -15.84
CA ARG A 116 9.07 -2.68 -14.72
C ARG A 116 9.79 -1.37 -14.45
N VAL A 117 9.80 -0.93 -13.19
CA VAL A 117 10.58 0.20 -12.70
C VAL A 117 11.87 -0.29 -12.02
N ALA A 118 12.89 0.53 -12.04
CA ALA A 118 14.18 0.21 -11.42
C ALA A 118 14.16 0.44 -9.91
N GLY A 119 15.10 -0.17 -9.19
CA GLY A 119 15.32 0.09 -7.77
C GLY A 119 14.89 -1.05 -6.86
N THR A 120 14.57 -0.68 -5.62
CA THR A 120 14.15 -1.61 -4.55
C THR A 120 13.01 -1.02 -3.74
N ALA A 121 12.09 -1.90 -3.28
CA ALA A 121 11.05 -1.58 -2.30
C ALA A 121 11.36 -2.15 -0.90
N ALA A 122 12.54 -2.73 -0.67
CA ALA A 122 12.91 -3.30 0.62
C ALA A 122 13.03 -2.21 1.70
N ALA A 123 11.97 -2.02 2.51
CA ALA A 123 11.83 -0.94 3.46
C ALA A 123 13.05 -0.75 4.37
N HIS A 124 13.56 -1.84 4.96
CA HIS A 124 14.73 -1.79 5.84
C HIS A 124 16.00 -1.31 5.13
N ARG A 125 16.14 -1.59 3.82
CA ARG A 125 17.25 -1.07 3.00
C ARG A 125 17.04 0.40 2.69
N ILE A 126 15.85 0.78 2.24
CA ILE A 126 15.52 2.18 1.93
C ILE A 126 15.80 3.08 3.13
N VAL A 127 15.41 2.66 4.34
CA VAL A 127 15.59 3.45 5.56
C VAL A 127 17.05 3.52 6.00
N LYS A 128 17.80 2.42 5.88
CA LYS A 128 19.16 2.29 6.45
C LYS A 128 20.29 2.65 5.48
N ASP A 129 20.09 2.44 4.17
CA ASP A 129 21.13 2.65 3.14
C ASP A 129 21.05 4.07 2.58
N PRO A 130 22.02 4.96 2.86
CA PRO A 130 22.00 6.33 2.37
C PRO A 130 22.24 6.45 0.85
N ALA A 131 22.69 5.39 0.18
CA ALA A 131 22.84 5.37 -1.28
C ALA A 131 21.50 5.21 -2.01
N LEU A 132 20.44 4.84 -1.30
CA LEU A 132 19.10 4.65 -1.85
C LEU A 132 18.23 5.88 -1.64
N GLY A 133 17.45 6.24 -2.67
CA GLY A 133 16.48 7.34 -2.62
C GLY A 133 17.08 8.72 -2.85
N GLY A 134 18.35 8.84 -3.21
CA GLY A 134 19.01 10.12 -3.49
C GLY A 134 19.02 11.06 -2.28
N ASP A 135 18.80 12.34 -2.52
CA ASP A 135 18.66 13.34 -1.45
C ASP A 135 17.38 13.09 -0.63
N ARG A 136 17.53 12.89 0.68
CA ARG A 136 16.45 12.52 1.60
C ARG A 136 15.39 13.60 1.79
N VAL A 137 15.78 14.87 1.76
CA VAL A 137 14.84 15.99 1.82
C VAL A 137 13.98 15.98 0.56
N ARG A 138 14.60 15.87 -0.60
CA ARG A 138 13.89 15.79 -1.88
C ARG A 138 12.99 14.56 -1.98
N LEU A 139 13.45 13.40 -1.49
CA LEU A 139 12.64 12.18 -1.47
C LEU A 139 11.39 12.36 -0.60
N ALA A 140 11.54 12.92 0.60
CA ALA A 140 10.41 13.19 1.48
C ALA A 140 9.41 14.18 0.84
N GLU A 141 9.90 15.28 0.25
CA GLU A 141 9.05 16.20 -0.52
C GLU A 141 8.35 15.53 -1.70
N GLN A 142 9.07 14.70 -2.45
CA GLN A 142 8.51 13.99 -3.60
C GLN A 142 7.40 13.04 -3.14
N LEU A 143 7.62 12.25 -2.10
CA LEU A 143 6.58 11.37 -1.53
C LEU A 143 5.35 12.17 -1.07
N GLY A 144 5.54 13.37 -0.51
CA GLY A 144 4.44 14.26 -0.18
C GLY A 144 3.66 14.71 -1.42
N ARG A 145 4.34 15.11 -2.50
CA ARG A 145 3.70 15.49 -3.78
C ARG A 145 2.94 14.32 -4.40
N GLU A 146 3.53 13.13 -4.41
CA GLU A 146 2.86 11.94 -4.95
C GLU A 146 1.59 11.62 -4.17
N LEU A 147 1.62 11.71 -2.84
CA LEU A 147 0.42 11.51 -2.03
C LEU A 147 -0.64 12.57 -2.30
N ALA A 148 -0.26 13.83 -2.49
CA ALA A 148 -1.18 14.90 -2.87
C ALA A 148 -1.85 14.62 -4.24
N ARG A 149 -1.13 14.09 -5.21
CA ARG A 149 -1.69 13.65 -6.51
C ARG A 149 -2.68 12.52 -6.35
N ILE A 150 -2.37 11.51 -5.51
CA ILE A 150 -3.33 10.45 -5.18
C ILE A 150 -4.60 11.06 -4.59
N HIS A 151 -4.49 11.97 -3.64
CA HIS A 151 -5.62 12.64 -3.00
C HIS A 151 -6.34 13.67 -3.89
N SER A 152 -5.82 13.97 -5.07
CA SER A 152 -6.55 14.76 -6.08
C SER A 152 -7.66 13.95 -6.76
N ILE A 153 -7.59 12.62 -6.68
CA ILE A 153 -8.61 11.70 -7.23
C ILE A 153 -9.79 11.66 -6.26
N ARG A 154 -10.98 12.07 -6.72
CA ARG A 154 -12.17 12.26 -5.88
C ARG A 154 -13.38 11.52 -6.41
N PRO A 155 -14.28 11.04 -5.51
CA PRO A 155 -15.55 10.50 -5.94
C PRO A 155 -16.53 11.62 -6.38
N PRO A 156 -17.50 11.35 -7.29
CA PRO A 156 -17.71 10.06 -7.94
C PRO A 156 -16.81 9.85 -9.16
N ARG A 157 -16.41 8.59 -9.40
CA ARG A 157 -15.61 8.18 -10.56
C ARG A 157 -16.21 6.90 -11.14
N ALA A 158 -16.57 6.94 -12.43
CA ALA A 158 -17.17 5.78 -13.11
C ALA A 158 -16.20 4.62 -13.28
N ASP A 159 -14.92 4.92 -13.50
CA ASP A 159 -13.83 3.94 -13.62
C ASP A 159 -13.44 3.29 -12.27
N LEU A 160 -13.88 3.87 -11.14
CA LEU A 160 -13.67 3.37 -9.79
C LEU A 160 -15.01 3.10 -9.08
N ALA A 161 -16.08 2.78 -9.82
CA ALA A 161 -17.42 2.55 -9.27
C ALA A 161 -17.50 1.36 -8.29
N PHE A 162 -16.54 0.45 -8.32
CA PHE A 162 -16.41 -0.65 -7.37
C PHE A 162 -15.99 -0.19 -5.95
N LEU A 163 -15.43 1.02 -5.81
CA LEU A 163 -15.10 1.60 -4.52
C LEU A 163 -16.36 2.16 -3.88
N GLN A 164 -16.81 1.51 -2.83
CA GLN A 164 -17.97 1.98 -2.06
C GLN A 164 -17.62 3.24 -1.26
N ARG A 165 -18.53 4.22 -1.30
CA ARG A 165 -18.46 5.36 -0.39
C ARG A 165 -18.91 4.92 0.99
N PRO A 166 -18.13 5.22 2.05
CA PRO A 166 -18.55 4.87 3.40
C PRO A 166 -19.82 5.65 3.78
N GLU A 167 -20.78 4.98 4.41
CA GLU A 167 -22.01 5.61 4.94
C GLU A 167 -21.71 6.48 6.17
N LEU A 168 -20.72 6.09 6.94
CA LEU A 168 -20.19 6.84 8.08
C LEU A 168 -18.99 7.70 7.64
N SER A 169 -18.65 8.69 8.47
CA SER A 169 -17.36 9.36 8.29
C SER A 169 -16.20 8.35 8.38
N PRO A 170 -15.08 8.54 7.66
CA PRO A 170 -13.94 7.61 7.70
C PRO A 170 -13.47 7.26 9.12
N PRO A 171 -13.32 8.22 10.06
CA PRO A 171 -13.01 7.90 11.45
C PRO A 171 -14.00 6.97 12.09
N ALA A 172 -15.30 7.27 11.98
CA ALA A 172 -16.35 6.46 12.59
C ALA A 172 -16.46 5.06 11.98
N TRP A 173 -16.26 4.95 10.65
CA TRP A 173 -16.27 3.67 9.95
C TRP A 173 -15.11 2.77 10.40
N LEU A 174 -13.90 3.33 10.52
CA LEU A 174 -12.72 2.58 10.97
C LEU A 174 -12.84 2.10 12.41
N VAL A 175 -13.33 2.97 13.32
CA VAL A 175 -13.59 2.59 14.71
C VAL A 175 -14.64 1.50 14.79
N ALA A 176 -15.78 1.63 14.07
CA ALA A 176 -16.82 0.61 14.06
C ALA A 176 -16.33 -0.73 13.50
N ARG A 177 -15.46 -0.71 12.48
CA ARG A 177 -14.83 -1.93 11.95
C ARG A 177 -13.94 -2.59 12.99
N ALA A 178 -13.09 -1.81 13.66
CA ALA A 178 -12.17 -2.31 14.69
C ALA A 178 -12.93 -2.91 15.87
N ARG A 179 -14.01 -2.26 16.34
CA ARG A 179 -14.87 -2.79 17.42
C ARG A 179 -15.50 -4.11 17.03
N ARG A 180 -16.15 -4.19 15.87
CA ARG A 180 -16.75 -5.46 15.41
C ARG A 180 -15.76 -6.60 15.40
N TRP A 181 -14.50 -6.32 15.05
CA TRP A 181 -13.46 -7.34 15.06
C TRP A 181 -13.11 -7.76 16.50
N LEU A 182 -12.90 -6.80 17.41
CA LEU A 182 -12.59 -7.08 18.82
C LEU A 182 -13.73 -7.81 19.54
N ASP A 183 -14.98 -7.41 19.26
CA ASP A 183 -16.18 -8.07 19.84
C ASP A 183 -16.31 -9.53 19.41
N GLY A 184 -15.80 -9.89 18.23
CA GLY A 184 -15.73 -11.25 17.72
C GLY A 184 -14.47 -12.04 18.12
N HIS A 185 -13.59 -11.46 18.93
CA HIS A 185 -12.32 -12.05 19.31
C HIS A 185 -12.33 -12.50 20.77
N ASP A 186 -11.96 -13.77 21.03
CA ASP A 186 -12.04 -14.37 22.37
C ASP A 186 -11.02 -13.80 23.38
N THR A 187 -9.90 -13.27 22.87
CA THR A 187 -8.85 -12.72 23.73
C THR A 187 -9.10 -11.22 23.95
N PRO A 188 -9.16 -10.75 25.22
CA PRO A 188 -9.33 -9.33 25.51
C PRO A 188 -8.07 -8.52 25.19
N HIS A 189 -8.25 -7.35 24.58
CA HIS A 189 -7.20 -6.39 24.23
C HIS A 189 -7.46 -5.02 24.88
N PRO A 190 -7.25 -4.87 26.19
CA PRO A 190 -7.67 -3.68 26.94
C PRO A 190 -7.02 -2.38 26.44
N VAL A 191 -5.79 -2.44 25.94
CA VAL A 191 -5.10 -1.25 25.38
C VAL A 191 -5.69 -0.86 24.04
N LEU A 192 -6.10 -1.81 23.20
CA LEU A 192 -6.80 -1.50 21.95
C LEU A 192 -8.19 -0.90 22.22
N GLU A 193 -8.91 -1.41 23.22
CA GLU A 193 -10.18 -0.82 23.68
C GLU A 193 -9.98 0.63 24.18
N TRP A 194 -8.93 0.87 24.96
CA TRP A 194 -8.53 2.21 25.37
C TRP A 194 -8.29 3.13 24.17
N GLY A 195 -7.49 2.69 23.20
CA GLY A 195 -7.20 3.42 21.98
C GLY A 195 -8.45 3.75 21.18
N LEU A 196 -9.36 2.77 21.01
CA LEU A 196 -10.65 2.98 20.34
C LEU A 196 -11.53 3.99 21.09
N ARG A 197 -11.55 3.93 22.41
CA ARG A 197 -12.30 4.89 23.22
C ARG A 197 -11.75 6.31 23.09
N TRP A 198 -10.43 6.44 23.02
CA TRP A 198 -9.80 7.72 22.75
C TRP A 198 -10.18 8.24 21.35
N LEU A 199 -10.12 7.40 20.31
CA LEU A 199 -10.50 7.74 18.94
C LEU A 199 -11.97 8.16 18.82
N GLU A 200 -12.88 7.54 19.54
CA GLU A 200 -14.30 7.93 19.58
C GLU A 200 -14.50 9.34 20.14
N ARG A 201 -13.75 9.68 21.18
CA ARG A 201 -13.87 10.99 21.87
C ARG A 201 -13.21 12.13 21.10
N HIS A 202 -12.18 11.83 20.29
CA HIS A 202 -11.37 12.80 19.58
C HIS A 202 -11.58 12.78 18.07
N ALA A 203 -12.66 12.13 17.61
CA ALA A 203 -12.93 12.03 16.18
C ALA A 203 -13.03 13.44 15.55
N PRO A 204 -12.21 13.71 14.51
CA PRO A 204 -12.30 14.98 13.82
C PRO A 204 -13.62 15.11 13.07
N PRO A 205 -14.08 16.33 12.78
CA PRO A 205 -15.24 16.52 11.92
C PRO A 205 -15.02 15.86 10.57
N ALA A 206 -16.11 15.43 9.93
CA ALA A 206 -16.05 14.79 8.62
C ALA A 206 -15.33 15.71 7.62
N GLY A 207 -14.30 15.17 6.99
CA GLY A 207 -13.53 15.82 5.96
C GLY A 207 -14.03 15.47 4.56
N GLU A 208 -13.30 15.91 3.56
CA GLU A 208 -13.50 15.55 2.16
C GLU A 208 -13.02 14.12 1.89
N LEU A 209 -13.76 13.38 1.08
CA LEU A 209 -13.34 12.05 0.62
C LEU A 209 -12.43 12.18 -0.60
N THR A 210 -11.27 11.50 -0.52
CA THR A 210 -10.34 11.34 -1.62
C THR A 210 -10.01 9.87 -1.81
N LEU A 211 -9.36 9.52 -2.92
CA LEU A 211 -8.70 8.23 -3.01
C LEU A 211 -7.54 8.22 -2.03
N CYS A 212 -7.53 7.27 -1.09
CA CYS A 212 -6.43 6.99 -0.19
C CYS A 212 -5.78 5.67 -0.56
N HIS A 213 -4.48 5.60 -0.46
CA HIS A 213 -3.71 4.37 -0.71
C HIS A 213 -3.94 3.32 0.38
N ARG A 214 -4.12 3.78 1.63
CA ARG A 214 -4.34 3.00 2.85
C ARG A 214 -3.22 2.05 3.28
N ASP A 215 -2.13 2.03 2.52
CA ASP A 215 -0.88 1.40 2.92
C ASP A 215 0.33 2.19 2.37
N TYR A 216 0.25 3.53 2.43
CA TYR A 216 1.31 4.42 1.98
C TYR A 216 2.46 4.43 3.00
N ARG A 217 3.51 3.64 2.76
CA ARG A 217 4.64 3.44 3.69
C ARG A 217 5.90 2.99 2.99
N SER A 218 7.03 3.09 3.68
CA SER A 218 8.28 2.46 3.24
C SER A 218 8.06 0.95 3.08
N GLY A 219 8.37 0.44 1.89
CA GLY A 219 8.05 -0.93 1.46
C GLY A 219 7.02 -0.98 0.33
N ASN A 220 6.20 0.05 0.17
CA ASN A 220 5.19 0.15 -0.89
C ASN A 220 5.51 1.26 -1.91
N TYR A 221 6.75 1.68 -1.96
CA TYR A 221 7.31 2.46 -3.05
C TYR A 221 8.71 1.97 -3.40
N MET A 222 9.13 2.17 -4.63
CA MET A 222 10.47 1.84 -5.12
C MET A 222 11.34 3.08 -5.21
N VAL A 223 12.60 2.89 -4.86
CA VAL A 223 13.64 3.91 -5.04
C VAL A 223 14.88 3.29 -5.66
N ASP A 224 15.61 4.08 -6.43
CA ASP A 224 16.98 3.80 -6.87
C ASP A 224 17.98 4.79 -6.21
N GLY A 225 19.17 4.92 -6.77
CA GLY A 225 20.17 5.87 -6.28
C GLY A 225 19.85 7.34 -6.57
N GLN A 226 18.84 7.63 -7.40
CA GLN A 226 18.45 9.00 -7.80
C GLN A 226 17.20 9.49 -7.07
N GLY A 227 16.30 8.59 -6.65
CA GLY A 227 15.06 8.97 -5.98
C GLY A 227 13.95 7.92 -6.11
N LEU A 228 12.71 8.40 -6.05
CA LEU A 228 11.50 7.59 -6.21
C LEU A 228 11.34 7.14 -7.66
N THR A 229 11.05 5.85 -7.86
CA THR A 229 10.79 5.27 -9.19
C THR A 229 9.38 4.71 -9.35
N GLY A 230 8.64 4.47 -8.27
CA GLY A 230 7.24 4.04 -8.36
C GLY A 230 6.55 3.82 -7.02
N ILE A 231 5.30 4.23 -6.91
CA ILE A 231 4.38 3.86 -5.83
C ILE A 231 3.74 2.53 -6.21
N LEU A 232 3.68 1.59 -5.26
CA LEU A 232 3.26 0.21 -5.46
C LEU A 232 2.11 -0.16 -4.53
N ASP A 233 1.49 -1.31 -4.79
CA ASP A 233 0.61 -2.05 -3.86
C ASP A 233 -0.71 -1.33 -3.53
N TRP A 234 -1.55 -1.21 -4.57
CA TRP A 234 -2.83 -0.50 -4.56
C TRP A 234 -4.00 -1.35 -4.03
N GLU A 235 -3.74 -2.54 -3.52
CA GLU A 235 -4.77 -3.54 -3.19
C GLU A 235 -5.73 -3.13 -2.06
N PHE A 236 -5.38 -2.13 -1.24
CA PHE A 236 -6.22 -1.62 -0.15
C PHE A 236 -6.80 -0.23 -0.41
N ALA A 237 -6.48 0.38 -1.55
CA ALA A 237 -6.88 1.75 -1.85
C ALA A 237 -8.41 1.93 -1.81
N GLY A 238 -8.87 3.09 -1.36
CA GLY A 238 -10.31 3.36 -1.22
C GLY A 238 -10.63 4.79 -0.84
N TRP A 239 -11.92 5.13 -0.83
CA TRP A 239 -12.36 6.46 -0.44
C TRP A 239 -12.23 6.69 1.06
N SER A 240 -11.44 7.69 1.46
CA SER A 240 -11.25 8.06 2.86
C SER A 240 -10.85 9.53 3.05
N ASP A 241 -10.59 9.90 4.31
CA ASP A 241 -9.99 11.20 4.66
C ASP A 241 -8.50 11.18 4.27
N PRO A 242 -7.98 12.19 3.56
CA PRO A 242 -6.58 12.24 3.13
C PRO A 242 -5.58 12.17 4.30
N LEU A 243 -5.97 12.56 5.50
CA LEU A 243 -5.11 12.47 6.67
C LEU A 243 -4.91 11.04 7.17
N GLU A 244 -5.73 10.05 6.72
CA GLU A 244 -5.50 8.63 7.00
C GLU A 244 -4.13 8.19 6.47
N ASP A 245 -3.82 8.47 5.20
CA ASP A 245 -2.54 8.12 4.61
C ASP A 245 -1.36 8.91 5.21
N ILE A 246 -1.58 10.19 5.52
CA ILE A 246 -0.55 11.03 6.14
C ILE A 246 -0.21 10.49 7.53
N GLY A 247 -1.23 10.18 8.33
CA GLY A 247 -1.05 9.58 9.65
C GLY A 247 -0.40 8.19 9.57
N TRP A 248 -0.81 7.37 8.60
CA TRP A 248 -0.19 6.06 8.36
C TRP A 248 1.29 6.19 8.02
N PHE A 249 1.66 7.06 7.08
CA PHE A 249 3.06 7.26 6.68
C PHE A 249 3.94 7.81 7.81
N CYS A 250 3.41 8.70 8.63
CA CYS A 250 4.14 9.33 9.74
C CYS A 250 4.15 8.48 11.02
N ALA A 251 3.33 7.43 11.09
CA ALA A 251 3.21 6.58 12.28
C ALA A 251 4.57 5.96 12.66
N LYS A 252 4.84 5.89 13.97
CA LYS A 252 6.12 5.41 14.50
C LYS A 252 6.43 3.97 14.09
N CYS A 253 5.41 3.13 13.95
CA CYS A 253 5.55 1.73 13.53
C CYS A 253 6.16 1.55 12.13
N TRP A 254 6.15 2.57 11.28
CA TRP A 254 6.72 2.53 9.92
C TRP A 254 8.09 3.21 9.79
N ARG A 255 8.72 3.60 10.91
CA ARG A 255 10.02 4.29 10.89
C ARG A 255 11.21 3.35 10.93
N PHE A 256 11.00 2.03 11.04
CA PHE A 256 12.05 0.99 11.01
C PHE A 256 13.23 1.27 11.94
N GLY A 257 12.93 1.79 13.15
CA GLY A 257 13.91 2.13 14.17
C GLY A 257 14.56 3.53 14.03
N ARG A 258 14.23 4.28 12.98
CA ARG A 258 14.68 5.69 12.78
C ARG A 258 13.60 6.65 13.28
N ASN A 259 13.33 6.59 14.59
CA ASN A 259 12.20 7.31 15.19
C ASN A 259 12.29 8.84 15.04
N GLU A 260 13.48 9.37 14.90
CA GLU A 260 13.76 10.79 14.63
C GLU A 260 13.37 11.24 13.22
N LEU A 261 13.22 10.31 12.27
CA LEU A 261 12.83 10.58 10.89
C LEU A 261 11.35 10.24 10.71
N GLU A 262 10.50 11.18 11.06
CA GLU A 262 9.05 10.96 11.19
C GLU A 262 8.30 10.74 9.87
N ALA A 263 8.89 11.07 8.72
CA ALA A 263 8.35 10.73 7.41
C ALA A 263 8.83 9.32 7.01
N GLY A 264 8.13 8.27 7.46
CA GLY A 264 8.38 6.87 7.08
C GLY A 264 9.80 6.35 7.38
N GLY A 265 10.52 6.97 8.32
CA GLY A 265 11.91 6.62 8.65
C GLY A 265 12.96 7.14 7.65
N ILE A 266 12.57 7.98 6.68
CA ILE A 266 13.48 8.45 5.61
C ILE A 266 13.79 9.94 5.66
N GLY A 267 12.98 10.75 6.34
CA GLY A 267 13.15 12.20 6.38
C GLY A 267 12.34 12.87 7.49
N ALA A 268 12.46 14.18 7.57
CA ALA A 268 11.65 14.98 8.50
C ALA A 268 10.20 15.07 8.01
N ARG A 269 9.27 15.11 8.93
CA ARG A 269 7.82 15.29 8.68
C ARG A 269 7.54 16.58 7.92
N GLU A 270 8.25 17.64 8.24
CA GLU A 270 8.12 18.96 7.62
C GLU A 270 8.48 18.95 6.14
N ASP A 271 9.47 18.16 5.73
CA ASP A 271 9.83 18.04 4.32
C ASP A 271 8.73 17.34 3.52
N PHE A 272 8.17 16.26 4.08
CA PHE A 272 7.03 15.57 3.49
C PHE A 272 5.79 16.47 3.41
N TYR A 273 5.47 17.21 4.47
CA TYR A 273 4.35 18.16 4.50
C TYR A 273 4.54 19.27 3.49
N ARG A 274 5.74 19.81 3.36
CA ARG A 274 6.05 20.85 2.36
C ARG A 274 5.75 20.39 0.95
N GLY A 275 6.14 19.14 0.61
CA GLY A 275 5.84 18.54 -0.68
C GLY A 275 4.33 18.38 -0.92
N TYR A 276 3.62 17.85 0.07
CA TYR A 276 2.16 17.67 0.01
C TYR A 276 1.41 19.01 -0.12
N GLU A 277 1.74 19.98 0.72
CA GLU A 277 1.09 21.31 0.74
C GLU A 277 1.35 22.08 -0.55
N ALA A 278 2.58 21.99 -1.09
CA ALA A 278 2.94 22.65 -2.35
C ALA A 278 2.16 22.10 -3.55
N GLU A 279 1.94 20.77 -3.61
CA GLU A 279 1.22 20.13 -4.72
C GLU A 279 -0.30 20.27 -4.55
N SER A 280 -0.83 20.07 -3.34
CA SER A 280 -2.27 20.09 -3.08
C SER A 280 -2.86 21.49 -2.93
N GLY A 281 -2.05 22.51 -2.62
CA GLY A 281 -2.50 23.84 -2.21
C GLY A 281 -3.18 23.89 -0.84
N ARG A 282 -3.11 22.82 -0.04
CA ARG A 282 -3.79 22.67 1.26
C ARG A 282 -2.77 22.63 2.37
N ARG A 283 -3.10 23.24 3.49
CA ARG A 283 -2.34 23.09 4.72
C ARG A 283 -2.73 21.80 5.45
N ILE A 284 -1.73 21.09 5.96
CA ILE A 284 -1.95 19.92 6.82
C ILE A 284 -2.22 20.41 8.26
N GLU A 285 -3.38 20.03 8.79
CA GLU A 285 -3.76 20.29 10.18
C GLU A 285 -3.05 19.29 11.11
N ARG A 286 -1.93 19.71 11.70
CA ARG A 286 -1.02 18.82 12.45
C ARG A 286 -1.71 18.10 13.61
N ASP A 287 -2.63 18.74 14.32
CA ASP A 287 -3.37 18.15 15.44
C ASP A 287 -4.29 17.01 14.96
N ARG A 288 -4.85 17.13 13.76
CA ARG A 288 -5.65 16.08 13.15
C ARG A 288 -4.80 14.90 12.69
N VAL A 289 -3.55 15.12 12.28
CA VAL A 289 -2.64 14.02 11.91
C VAL A 289 -2.37 13.10 13.10
N ARG A 290 -2.25 13.66 14.33
CA ARG A 290 -2.08 12.85 15.55
C ARG A 290 -3.22 11.83 15.72
N TYR A 291 -4.46 12.23 15.45
CA TYR A 291 -5.60 11.32 15.48
C TYR A 291 -5.39 10.11 14.56
N TRP A 292 -4.93 10.38 13.35
CA TRP A 292 -4.71 9.34 12.34
C TRP A 292 -3.46 8.48 12.62
N GLU A 293 -2.46 9.01 13.30
CA GLU A 293 -1.33 8.22 13.81
C GLU A 293 -1.78 7.23 14.91
N VAL A 294 -2.67 7.66 15.82
CA VAL A 294 -3.29 6.75 16.81
C VAL A 294 -4.11 5.67 16.08
N MET A 295 -4.92 6.06 15.10
CA MET A 295 -5.69 5.12 14.28
C MET A 295 -4.77 4.12 13.55
N ALA A 296 -3.65 4.57 13.03
CA ALA A 296 -2.65 3.72 12.37
C ALA A 296 -2.10 2.65 13.32
N HIS A 297 -1.78 3.00 14.57
CA HIS A 297 -1.29 2.04 15.55
C HIS A 297 -2.37 1.03 15.95
N VAL A 298 -3.62 1.45 16.14
CA VAL A 298 -4.74 0.52 16.37
C VAL A 298 -4.91 -0.42 15.19
N ASN A 299 -4.99 0.10 13.96
CA ASN A 299 -5.18 -0.71 12.76
C ASN A 299 -4.03 -1.72 12.57
N TRP A 300 -2.77 -1.28 12.77
CA TRP A 300 -1.65 -2.18 12.61
C TRP A 300 -1.60 -3.25 13.71
N ALA A 301 -2.00 -2.94 14.94
CA ALA A 301 -2.12 -3.93 16.00
C ALA A 301 -3.18 -4.98 15.65
N LEU A 302 -4.35 -4.58 15.16
CA LEU A 302 -5.39 -5.52 14.71
C LEU A 302 -4.88 -6.42 13.57
N ILE A 303 -4.22 -5.84 12.56
CA ILE A 303 -3.66 -6.60 11.45
C ILE A 303 -2.58 -7.59 11.94
N SER A 304 -1.73 -7.16 12.88
CA SER A 304 -0.67 -8.04 13.41
C SER A 304 -1.24 -9.26 14.14
N ILE A 305 -2.32 -9.08 14.90
CA ILE A 305 -3.03 -10.17 15.58
C ILE A 305 -3.70 -11.09 14.55
N GLN A 306 -4.36 -10.54 13.52
CA GLN A 306 -4.98 -11.32 12.44
C GLN A 306 -3.94 -12.17 11.68
N GLN A 307 -2.79 -11.60 11.37
CA GLN A 307 -1.71 -12.34 10.70
C GLN A 307 -1.17 -13.49 11.58
N ALA A 308 -0.99 -13.23 12.87
CA ALA A 308 -0.60 -14.28 13.81
C ALA A 308 -1.62 -15.43 13.88
N GLN A 309 -2.91 -15.10 13.88
CA GLN A 309 -3.98 -16.11 13.90
C GLN A 309 -3.96 -17.01 12.66
N ARG A 310 -3.67 -16.48 11.47
CA ARG A 310 -3.52 -17.29 10.25
C ARG A 310 -2.43 -18.34 10.39
N HIS A 311 -1.32 -18.01 11.08
CA HIS A 311 -0.26 -18.96 11.38
C HIS A 311 -0.71 -20.00 12.41
N VAL A 312 -1.30 -19.55 13.53
CA VAL A 312 -1.69 -20.42 14.66
C VAL A 312 -2.82 -21.37 14.28
N SER A 313 -3.78 -20.89 13.46
CA SER A 313 -4.89 -21.74 12.96
C SER A 313 -4.46 -22.77 11.92
N GLY A 314 -3.25 -22.65 11.37
CA GLY A 314 -2.76 -23.48 10.27
C GLY A 314 -3.28 -23.09 8.88
N GLU A 315 -4.03 -21.99 8.78
CA GLU A 315 -4.48 -21.45 7.48
C GLU A 315 -3.28 -21.09 6.60
N GLU A 316 -2.23 -20.50 7.19
CA GLU A 316 -0.96 -20.24 6.52
C GLU A 316 0.22 -20.42 7.49
N SER A 317 0.98 -21.50 7.31
CA SER A 317 2.18 -21.76 8.11
C SER A 317 3.34 -20.90 7.64
N SER A 318 3.57 -19.78 8.32
CA SER A 318 4.59 -18.79 7.97
C SER A 318 5.26 -18.22 9.22
N LEU A 319 6.59 -18.35 9.30
CA LEU A 319 7.37 -17.74 10.37
C LEU A 319 7.21 -16.21 10.37
N LEU A 320 7.09 -15.59 9.20
CA LEU A 320 6.90 -14.15 9.10
C LEU A 320 5.59 -13.71 9.75
N LEU A 321 4.49 -14.43 9.50
CA LEU A 321 3.19 -14.15 10.13
C LEU A 321 3.26 -14.35 11.65
N ALA A 322 3.92 -15.41 12.11
CA ALA A 322 4.13 -15.64 13.55
C ALA A 322 4.90 -14.49 14.21
N LEU A 323 6.00 -14.05 13.58
CA LEU A 323 6.82 -12.95 14.09
C LEU A 323 6.09 -11.60 14.07
N THR A 324 5.12 -11.39 13.19
CA THR A 324 4.35 -10.15 13.15
C THR A 324 3.56 -9.92 14.45
N ALA A 325 3.14 -10.98 15.16
CA ALA A 325 2.47 -10.86 16.45
C ALA A 325 3.32 -10.16 17.53
N HIS A 326 4.63 -10.29 17.46
CA HIS A 326 5.54 -9.70 18.45
C HIS A 326 5.57 -8.18 18.44
N ILE A 327 5.07 -7.54 17.38
CA ILE A 327 4.98 -6.08 17.32
C ILE A 327 3.79 -5.52 18.13
N THR A 328 2.77 -6.35 18.44
CA THR A 328 1.54 -5.90 19.12
C THR A 328 1.82 -5.18 20.43
N PRO A 329 2.66 -5.68 21.36
CA PRO A 329 2.95 -4.99 22.61
C PRO A 329 3.65 -3.64 22.43
N GLU A 330 4.48 -3.49 21.39
CA GLU A 330 5.11 -2.19 21.06
C GLU A 330 4.07 -1.18 20.58
N LEU A 331 3.11 -1.63 19.77
CA LEU A 331 2.01 -0.79 19.29
C LEU A 331 1.09 -0.38 20.45
N GLU A 332 0.76 -1.29 21.35
CA GLU A 332 -0.02 -1.00 22.55
C GLU A 332 0.69 0.00 23.48
N LEU A 333 1.99 -0.17 23.70
CA LEU A 333 2.78 0.78 24.49
C LEU A 333 2.77 2.18 23.85
N GLU A 334 2.92 2.26 22.54
CA GLU A 334 2.88 3.55 21.83
C GLU A 334 1.50 4.19 21.89
N LEU A 335 0.42 3.40 21.77
CA LEU A 335 -0.95 3.88 21.96
C LEU A 335 -1.13 4.53 23.35
N LEU A 336 -0.65 3.90 24.41
CA LEU A 336 -0.68 4.48 25.75
C LEU A 336 0.13 5.77 25.83
N HIS A 337 1.31 5.84 25.22
CA HIS A 337 2.12 7.06 25.17
C HIS A 337 1.43 8.19 24.43
N MET A 338 0.79 7.90 23.31
CA MET A 338 0.13 8.90 22.48
C MET A 338 -1.17 9.41 23.07
N THR A 339 -1.87 8.60 23.88
CA THR A 339 -3.21 8.91 24.39
C THR A 339 -3.24 9.34 25.86
N ARG A 340 -2.15 9.14 26.62
CA ARG A 340 -2.05 9.64 28.00
C ARG A 340 -1.96 11.18 28.02
N GLY A 341 -2.61 11.78 28.99
CA GLY A 341 -2.54 13.23 29.25
C GLY A 341 -3.73 14.03 28.73
N ASP A 342 -4.48 13.51 27.78
CA ASP A 342 -5.71 14.18 27.31
C ASP A 342 -6.89 13.98 28.27
N GLU A 343 -6.81 13.06 29.25
CA GLU A 343 -7.84 12.80 30.23
C GLU A 343 -7.79 13.69 31.49
N VAL A 344 -6.62 14.29 31.77
CA VAL A 344 -6.44 15.13 32.98
C VAL A 344 -7.17 16.47 32.87
N SER A 345 -7.47 16.93 31.63
CA SER A 345 -8.12 18.22 31.39
C SER A 345 -9.66 18.21 31.50
N ASN A 346 -10.29 17.04 31.58
CA ASN A 346 -11.75 16.93 31.61
C ASN A 346 -12.36 16.75 33.02
N HIS A 347 -11.55 16.82 34.07
CA HIS A 347 -12.01 16.72 35.48
C HIS A 347 -11.59 17.92 36.35
N ALA A 348 -11.22 19.06 35.74
CA ALA A 348 -10.96 20.33 36.44
C ALA A 348 -12.12 21.31 36.28
#